data_25d861a352b36769371555c1ecd682f8
#
_entry.id   25d861a352b36769371555c1ecd682f8
#
_cell.length_a   1.000
_cell.length_b   1.000
_cell.length_c   1.000
_cell.angle_alpha   90.00
_cell.angle_beta   90.00
_cell.angle_gamma   90.00
#
_symmetry.space_group_name_H-M   'P 1'
#
loop_
_entity.id
_entity.type
_entity.pdbx_description
1 polymer ?
#
loop_
_entity_poly.entity_id
_entity_poly.type
_entity_poly.pdbx_seq_one_letter_code
_entity_poly.pdbx_strand_id
1 'polypeptide(L)'
;LIGDAYVAMMDYDNAIRYFKRASSNNPNEYFTPTYLLKLALVYEQVNDLESALDCYITIINEFKDSSEFQISIKNRSRIEGLML
;
A
#
# COMPACT_ATOMS: atom_id res chain seq x y z
N LEU A 1 -6.81 3.50 -13.99
CA LEU A 1 -5.38 3.68 -13.74
C LEU A 1 -4.59 2.45 -14.17
N ILE A 2 -3.36 2.66 -14.59
CA ILE A 2 -2.51 1.57 -15.09
C ILE A 2 -2.25 0.50 -14.02
N GLY A 3 -1.96 0.94 -12.79
CA GLY A 3 -1.72 0.01 -11.69
C GLY A 3 -2.94 -0.87 -11.40
N ASP A 4 -4.13 -0.28 -11.44
CA ASP A 4 -5.37 -1.01 -11.20
C ASP A 4 -5.62 -2.03 -12.33
N ALA A 5 -5.23 -1.71 -13.56
CA ALA A 5 -5.33 -2.66 -14.67
C ALA A 5 -4.43 -3.88 -14.45
N TYR A 6 -3.21 -3.68 -13.94
CA TYR A 6 -2.33 -4.79 -13.61
C TYR A 6 -2.96 -5.69 -12.54
N VAL A 7 -3.57 -5.09 -11.52
CA VAL A 7 -4.24 -5.86 -10.47
C VAL A 7 -5.40 -6.66 -11.05
N ALA A 8 -6.20 -6.04 -11.92
CA ALA A 8 -7.33 -6.71 -12.57
C ALA A 8 -6.89 -7.92 -13.41
N MET A 9 -5.69 -7.84 -14.00
CA MET A 9 -5.10 -8.94 -14.77
C MET A 9 -4.32 -9.93 -13.90
N MET A 10 -4.28 -9.72 -12.60
CA MET A 10 -3.47 -10.50 -11.65
C MET A 10 -1.96 -10.43 -11.95
N ASP A 11 -1.53 -9.36 -12.60
CA ASP A 11 -0.12 -9.09 -12.88
C ASP A 11 0.47 -8.31 -11.71
N TYR A 12 0.67 -8.99 -10.59
CA TYR A 12 1.07 -8.36 -9.34
C TYR A 12 2.49 -7.81 -9.37
N ASP A 13 3.40 -8.43 -10.10
CA ASP A 13 4.78 -7.91 -10.21
C ASP A 13 4.80 -6.52 -10.85
N ASN A 14 4.06 -6.34 -11.93
CA ASN A 14 3.97 -5.04 -12.59
C ASN A 14 3.17 -4.04 -11.78
N ALA A 15 2.12 -4.50 -11.07
CA ALA A 15 1.36 -3.64 -10.17
C ALA A 15 2.26 -3.08 -9.07
N ILE A 16 3.08 -3.94 -8.46
CA ILE A 16 4.02 -3.52 -7.40
C ILE A 16 5.00 -2.50 -7.94
N ARG A 17 5.61 -2.75 -9.09
CA ARG A 17 6.55 -1.80 -9.70
C ARG A 17 5.89 -0.45 -9.97
N TYR A 18 4.69 -0.48 -10.51
CA TYR A 18 3.96 0.75 -10.83
C TYR A 18 3.65 1.55 -9.56
N PHE A 19 3.06 0.91 -8.56
CA PHE A 19 2.68 1.62 -7.34
C PHE A 19 3.90 2.08 -6.52
N LYS A 20 4.98 1.31 -6.50
CA LYS A 20 6.23 1.75 -5.86
C LYS A 20 6.76 3.03 -6.52
N ARG A 21 6.81 3.04 -7.84
CA ARG A 21 7.28 4.21 -8.58
C ARG A 21 6.35 5.40 -8.36
N ALA A 22 5.04 5.17 -8.42
CA ALA A 22 4.06 6.23 -8.24
C ALA A 22 4.12 6.83 -6.83
N SER A 23 4.35 6.02 -5.79
CA SER A 23 4.43 6.50 -4.42
C SER A 23 5.74 7.20 -4.12
N SER A 24 6.82 6.89 -4.84
CA SER A 24 8.16 7.44 -4.61
C SER A 24 8.47 8.66 -5.48
N ASN A 25 7.86 8.74 -6.66
CA ASN A 25 8.12 9.80 -7.62
C ASN A 25 7.22 11.00 -7.34
N ASN A 26 7.79 12.13 -7.00
CA ASN A 26 7.06 13.34 -6.62
C ASN A 26 6.05 13.08 -5.50
N PRO A 27 6.50 12.64 -4.31
CA PRO A 27 5.58 12.37 -3.21
C PRO A 27 4.74 13.59 -2.86
N ASN A 28 3.44 13.38 -2.60
CA ASN A 28 2.58 14.45 -2.14
C ASN A 28 1.48 13.89 -1.23
N GLU A 29 0.82 14.80 -0.49
CA GLU A 29 -0.15 14.44 0.53
C GLU A 29 -1.42 13.82 -0.04
N TYR A 30 -1.73 14.07 -1.31
CA TYR A 30 -2.95 13.57 -1.93
C TYR A 30 -2.78 12.18 -2.52
N PHE A 31 -1.73 11.97 -3.29
CA PHE A 31 -1.60 10.75 -4.10
C PHE A 31 -0.73 9.68 -3.44
N THR A 32 0.30 10.09 -2.69
CA THR A 32 1.23 9.13 -2.10
C THR A 32 0.54 8.14 -1.16
N PRO A 33 -0.32 8.57 -0.20
CA PRO A 33 -0.99 7.58 0.65
C PRO A 33 -1.93 6.66 -0.13
N THR A 34 -2.57 7.15 -1.19
CA THR A 34 -3.41 6.31 -2.03
C THR A 34 -2.60 5.21 -2.70
N TYR A 35 -1.45 5.56 -3.28
CA TYR A 35 -0.58 4.57 -3.94
C TYR A 35 0.04 3.60 -2.93
N LEU A 36 0.42 4.10 -1.75
CA LEU A 36 0.94 3.23 -0.70
C LEU A 36 -0.11 2.22 -0.23
N LEU A 37 -1.37 2.64 -0.11
CA LEU A 37 -2.44 1.73 0.25
C LEU A 37 -2.65 0.66 -0.82
N LYS A 38 -2.68 1.06 -2.09
CA LYS A 38 -2.82 0.12 -3.20
C LYS A 38 -1.65 -0.86 -3.23
N LEU A 39 -0.43 -0.37 -3.01
CA LEU A 39 0.77 -1.20 -2.95
C LEU A 39 0.67 -2.22 -1.81
N ALA A 40 0.23 -1.77 -0.63
CA ALA A 40 0.07 -2.66 0.52
C ALA A 40 -0.91 -3.79 0.22
N LEU A 41 -2.02 -3.48 -0.43
CA LEU A 41 -3.02 -4.49 -0.77
C LEU A 41 -2.48 -5.52 -1.76
N VAL A 42 -1.67 -5.07 -2.72
CA VAL A 42 -1.04 -6.00 -3.67
C VAL A 42 0.00 -6.88 -2.97
N TYR A 43 0.79 -6.30 -2.05
CA TYR A 43 1.73 -7.10 -1.26
C TYR A 43 1.00 -8.19 -0.47
N GLU A 44 -0.19 -7.88 0.07
CA GLU A 44 -0.98 -8.90 0.76
C GLU A 44 -1.41 -10.02 -0.19
N GLN A 45 -1.75 -9.68 -1.44
CA GLN A 45 -2.15 -10.68 -2.43
C GLN A 45 -1.03 -11.66 -2.75
N VAL A 46 0.21 -11.21 -2.73
CA VAL A 46 1.37 -12.08 -2.97
C VAL A 46 1.94 -12.63 -1.65
N ASN A 47 1.24 -12.43 -0.56
CA ASN A 47 1.61 -12.90 0.78
C ASN A 47 2.93 -12.33 1.29
N ASP A 48 3.29 -11.12 0.85
CA ASP A 48 4.43 -10.39 1.37
C ASP A 48 3.96 -9.45 2.47
N LEU A 49 3.68 -10.02 3.64
CA LEU A 49 3.08 -9.29 4.74
C LEU A 49 4.00 -8.24 5.34
N GLU A 50 5.32 -8.48 5.34
CA GLU A 50 6.27 -7.50 5.86
C GLU A 50 6.26 -6.22 5.02
N SER A 51 6.27 -6.35 3.70
CA SER A 51 6.24 -5.18 2.81
C SER A 51 4.90 -4.45 2.91
N ALA A 52 3.80 -5.19 3.03
CA ALA A 52 2.50 -4.58 3.24
C ALA A 52 2.46 -3.79 4.53
N LEU A 53 3.01 -4.35 5.61
CA LEU A 53 3.07 -3.71 6.91
C LEU A 53 3.86 -2.41 6.84
N ASP A 54 5.01 -2.41 6.14
CA ASP A 54 5.82 -1.20 5.96
C ASP A 54 5.03 -0.08 5.28
N CYS A 55 4.22 -0.42 4.27
CA CYS A 55 3.37 0.57 3.60
C CYS A 55 2.35 1.18 4.57
N TYR A 56 1.69 0.35 5.36
CA TYR A 56 0.71 0.83 6.34
C TYR A 56 1.37 1.71 7.40
N ILE A 57 2.54 1.31 7.90
CA ILE A 57 3.27 2.09 8.90
C ILE A 57 3.66 3.46 8.35
N THR A 58 4.11 3.52 7.09
CA THR A 58 4.45 4.79 6.46
C THR A 58 3.24 5.71 6.38
N ILE A 59 2.08 5.18 5.99
CA ILE A 59 0.85 5.98 5.95
C ILE A 59 0.51 6.51 7.35
N ILE A 60 0.60 5.66 8.36
CA ILE A 60 0.27 6.03 9.74
C ILE A 60 1.21 7.11 10.27
N ASN A 61 2.49 7.02 9.95
CA ASN A 61 3.50 7.94 10.50
C ASN A 61 3.60 9.24 9.72
N GLU A 62 3.41 9.21 8.40
CA GLU A 62 3.71 10.37 7.56
C GLU A 62 2.49 11.01 6.91
N PHE A 63 1.34 10.33 6.92
CA PHE A 63 0.13 10.81 6.26
C PHE A 63 -1.09 10.75 7.17
N LYS A 64 -0.95 11.32 8.37
CA LYS A 64 -1.98 11.26 9.42
C LYS A 64 -3.29 11.92 9.03
N ASP A 65 -3.25 12.89 8.15
CA ASP A 65 -4.45 13.63 7.72
C ASP A 65 -5.08 13.03 6.47
N SER A 66 -4.54 11.93 5.95
CA SER A 66 -5.09 11.30 4.75
C SER A 66 -6.32 10.45 5.07
N SER A 67 -7.15 10.25 4.04
CA SER A 67 -8.30 9.35 4.16
C SER A 67 -7.86 7.89 4.34
N GLU A 68 -6.62 7.56 4.00
CA GLU A 68 -6.06 6.22 4.15
C GLU A 68 -5.56 5.91 5.56
N PHE A 69 -5.49 6.90 6.43
CA PHE A 69 -4.93 6.75 7.77
C PHE A 69 -5.68 5.71 8.61
N GLN A 70 -7.00 5.83 8.69
CA GLN A 70 -7.81 4.95 9.53
C GLN A 70 -7.78 3.50 9.06
N ILE A 71 -7.90 3.27 7.75
CA ILE A 71 -7.84 1.90 7.23
C ILE A 71 -6.45 1.30 7.41
N SER A 72 -5.42 2.13 7.38
CA SER A 72 -4.05 1.66 7.59
C SER A 72 -3.83 1.18 9.02
N ILE A 73 -4.38 1.89 10.00
CA ILE A 73 -4.33 1.46 11.40
C ILE A 73 -5.01 0.10 11.55
N LYS A 74 -6.20 -0.05 10.99
CA LYS A 74 -6.96 -1.29 11.05
C LYS A 74 -6.19 -2.45 10.39
N ASN A 75 -5.68 -2.22 9.19
CA ASN A 75 -4.97 -3.25 8.45
C ASN A 75 -3.65 -3.62 9.08
N ARG A 76 -2.94 -2.65 9.65
CA ARG A 76 -1.71 -2.92 10.40
C ARG A 76 -1.98 -3.89 11.55
N SER A 77 -3.02 -3.63 12.34
CA SER A 77 -3.36 -4.51 13.47
C SER A 77 -3.69 -5.92 12.98
N ARG A 78 -4.45 -6.03 11.89
CA ARG A 78 -4.82 -7.31 11.32
C ARG A 78 -3.58 -8.10 10.87
N ILE A 79 -2.66 -7.44 10.17
CA ILE A 79 -1.45 -8.10 9.65
C ILE A 79 -0.53 -8.51 10.80
N GLU A 80 -0.36 -7.65 11.81
CA GLU A 80 0.46 -8.00 12.98
C GLU A 80 -0.08 -9.25 13.67
N GLY A 81 -1.41 -9.39 13.73
CA GLY A 81 -2.03 -10.60 14.25
C GLY A 81 -1.73 -11.85 13.42
N LEU A 82 -1.67 -11.70 12.09
CA LEU A 82 -1.36 -12.81 11.19
C LEU A 82 0.11 -13.25 11.27
N MET A 83 1.00 -12.35 11.70
CA MET A 83 2.44 -12.62 11.75
C MET A 83 2.90 -13.21 13.08
N LEU A 84 2.00 -13.36 14.03
CA LEU A 84 2.34 -13.94 15.35
C LEU A 84 2.56 -15.46 15.29
#